data_68e7a88d7db970e57f6b72dd7b206b0f
#
_entry.id   68e7a88d7db970e57f6b72dd7b206b0f
#
_cell.length_a   1.000
_cell.length_b   1.000
_cell.length_c   1.000
_cell.angle_alpha   90.00
_cell.angle_beta   90.00
_cell.angle_gamma   90.00
#
_symmetry.space_group_name_H-M   'P 1'
#
loop_
_entity.id
_entity.type
_entity.pdbx_description
1 polymer ?
#
loop_
_entity_poly.entity_id
_entity_poly.type
_entity_poly.pdbx_seq_one_letter_code
_entity_poly.pdbx_strand_id
1 'polypeptide(L)'
;MNLKAFKANAAKDPMLKKSESNEPVDTRPAHERILSVACPLGDKAYAEQLEAKTNDVKEVTEKLRKDFMKHNYFFKSHGIIEEDLAQLDEFIESPVVNGYRNKCEFTVGKHPETEETTVGFRLASYKRGSIAVVDIDHLPIVSSTMKSVAKHFQTFVRASGYEPYNNIAQTGHWKQLTVRESVRNDDLLVWAVIHPQDINEENKKTIKDALIQHFEKFEPKVTSLNIQFFGQRQKGKPEPPVECVQGKTFIEERLMDLTFKISPQAFFQINTEAAEKLFQQVSKIASLDKDTVLYDVCCGTGTIGLCLSSAVKEVHGVDIVEEAIKDANANAKANGVTNAEFHAGEQKTRCCRL
;
A
#
# COMPACT_ATOMS: atom_id res chain seq x y z
N MET A 1 -37.99 -3.05 5.46
CA MET A 1 -37.37 -1.88 6.14
C MET A 1 -37.68 -0.61 5.33
N ASN A 2 -38.24 0.42 5.93
CA ASN A 2 -38.94 1.51 5.23
C ASN A 2 -37.94 2.53 4.63
N LEU A 3 -37.92 2.68 3.31
CA LEU A 3 -37.01 3.58 2.56
C LEU A 3 -37.06 5.05 3.05
N LYS A 4 -38.17 5.49 3.62
CA LYS A 4 -38.32 6.82 4.22
C LYS A 4 -37.56 7.00 5.53
N ALA A 5 -37.42 5.93 6.34
CA ALA A 5 -36.64 5.95 7.58
C ALA A 5 -35.12 5.97 7.30
N PHE A 6 -34.71 5.32 6.20
CA PHE A 6 -33.29 5.32 5.77
C PHE A 6 -32.85 6.70 5.26
N LYS A 7 -33.69 7.38 4.46
CA LYS A 7 -33.41 8.76 4.00
C LYS A 7 -33.38 9.79 5.15
N ALA A 8 -34.18 9.59 6.19
CA ALA A 8 -34.20 10.48 7.35
C ALA A 8 -32.97 10.31 8.27
N ASN A 9 -32.40 9.10 8.35
CA ASN A 9 -31.17 8.86 9.13
C ASN A 9 -29.90 9.29 8.36
N ALA A 10 -29.87 9.12 7.05
CA ALA A 10 -28.77 9.61 6.21
C ALA A 10 -28.63 11.16 6.25
N ALA A 11 -29.75 11.88 6.46
CA ALA A 11 -29.75 13.34 6.61
C ALA A 11 -29.22 13.84 7.97
N LYS A 12 -29.03 12.95 8.96
CA LYS A 12 -28.55 13.29 10.31
C LYS A 12 -27.10 12.90 10.57
N ASP A 13 -26.44 12.20 9.64
CA ASP A 13 -25.02 11.86 9.76
C ASP A 13 -24.16 13.09 9.38
N PRO A 14 -23.39 13.68 10.33
CA PRO A 14 -22.51 14.81 10.03
C PRO A 14 -21.43 14.49 8.99
N MET A 15 -21.10 13.19 8.76
CA MET A 15 -20.16 12.75 7.74
C MET A 15 -20.74 12.72 6.32
N LEU A 16 -22.08 12.74 6.19
CA LEU A 16 -22.80 12.76 4.90
C LEU A 16 -23.26 14.16 4.48
N LYS A 17 -22.85 15.23 5.20
CA LYS A 17 -23.00 16.57 4.64
C LYS A 17 -22.17 16.60 3.35
N LYS A 18 -22.86 16.56 2.21
CA LYS A 18 -22.33 16.96 0.91
C LYS A 18 -21.61 18.29 1.13
N SER A 19 -20.29 18.29 1.13
CA SER A 19 -19.56 19.46 0.72
C SER A 19 -19.93 19.63 -0.75
N GLU A 20 -20.88 20.48 -1.06
CA GLU A 20 -20.99 21.08 -2.38
C GLU A 20 -19.70 21.88 -2.55
N SER A 21 -18.66 21.20 -3.02
CA SER A 21 -17.49 21.87 -3.54
C SER A 21 -18.00 22.53 -4.83
N ASN A 22 -17.99 23.85 -4.87
CA ASN A 22 -18.16 24.65 -6.09
C ASN A 22 -16.97 24.46 -7.07
N GLU A 23 -16.29 23.32 -7.02
CA GLU A 23 -15.24 22.98 -7.97
C GLU A 23 -15.91 22.61 -9.30
N PRO A 24 -15.48 23.19 -10.41
CA PRO A 24 -16.01 22.86 -11.72
C PRO A 24 -15.86 21.35 -11.97
N VAL A 25 -16.89 20.76 -12.58
CA VAL A 25 -16.87 19.34 -12.94
C VAL A 25 -15.74 19.12 -13.93
N ASP A 26 -14.81 18.23 -13.59
CA ASP A 26 -13.71 17.86 -14.49
C ASP A 26 -14.26 17.05 -15.68
N THR A 27 -14.27 17.68 -16.86
CA THR A 27 -14.81 17.13 -18.11
C THR A 27 -13.78 16.42 -18.97
N ARG A 28 -12.52 16.30 -18.51
CA ARG A 28 -11.48 15.56 -19.24
C ARG A 28 -11.86 14.08 -19.36
N PRO A 29 -11.33 13.36 -20.37
CA PRO A 29 -11.49 11.91 -20.50
C PRO A 29 -11.07 11.17 -19.21
N ALA A 30 -11.71 10.04 -18.93
CA ALA A 30 -11.48 9.30 -17.69
C ALA A 30 -10.01 8.90 -17.48
N HIS A 31 -9.30 8.54 -18.56
CA HIS A 31 -7.88 8.15 -18.51
C HIS A 31 -6.94 9.33 -18.15
N GLU A 32 -7.25 10.57 -18.54
CA GLU A 32 -6.48 11.74 -18.13
C GLU A 32 -6.75 12.09 -16.65
N ARG A 33 -8.00 11.98 -16.26
CA ARG A 33 -8.43 12.23 -14.87
C ARG A 33 -7.76 11.24 -13.92
N ILE A 34 -7.73 9.95 -14.26
CA ILE A 34 -7.09 8.93 -13.40
C ILE A 34 -5.58 9.13 -13.32
N LEU A 35 -4.92 9.56 -14.40
CA LEU A 35 -3.51 9.90 -14.38
C LEU A 35 -3.22 11.02 -13.38
N SER A 36 -4.01 12.10 -13.42
CA SER A 36 -3.82 13.23 -12.49
C SER A 36 -4.12 12.87 -11.01
N VAL A 37 -4.94 11.84 -10.75
CA VAL A 37 -5.26 11.37 -9.38
C VAL A 37 -4.23 10.37 -8.86
N ALA A 38 -3.87 9.38 -9.68
CA ALA A 38 -3.00 8.28 -9.26
C ALA A 38 -1.50 8.59 -9.44
N CYS A 39 -1.15 9.49 -10.37
CA CYS A 39 0.21 9.87 -10.70
C CYS A 39 0.28 11.35 -11.09
N PRO A 40 0.13 12.30 -10.14
CA PRO A 40 -0.04 13.73 -10.41
C PRO A 40 1.08 14.39 -11.23
N LEU A 41 2.27 13.80 -11.25
CA LEU A 41 3.42 14.25 -12.03
C LEU A 41 3.71 13.34 -13.23
N GLY A 42 2.82 12.39 -13.54
CA GLY A 42 3.07 11.33 -14.52
C GLY A 42 3.13 11.79 -15.98
N ASP A 43 2.65 12.98 -16.26
CA ASP A 43 2.71 13.65 -17.57
C ASP A 43 3.99 14.47 -17.80
N LYS A 44 4.82 14.64 -16.74
CA LYS A 44 6.05 15.42 -16.79
C LYS A 44 7.27 14.55 -17.05
N ALA A 45 8.30 15.14 -17.67
CA ALA A 45 9.61 14.51 -17.75
C ALA A 45 10.18 14.25 -16.33
N TYR A 46 10.97 13.20 -16.16
CA TYR A 46 11.45 12.81 -14.81
C TYR A 46 12.26 13.91 -14.13
N ALA A 47 13.08 14.65 -14.87
CA ALA A 47 13.82 15.80 -14.35
C ALA A 47 12.89 16.89 -13.77
N GLU A 48 11.77 17.17 -14.46
CA GLU A 48 10.76 18.13 -13.99
C GLU A 48 10.01 17.61 -12.75
N GLN A 49 9.79 16.29 -12.66
CA GLN A 49 9.23 15.67 -11.46
C GLN A 49 10.15 15.85 -10.25
N LEU A 50 11.46 15.65 -10.43
CA LEU A 50 12.46 15.85 -9.39
C LEU A 50 12.55 17.32 -8.95
N GLU A 51 12.53 18.25 -9.90
CA GLU A 51 12.53 19.68 -9.60
C GLU A 51 11.29 20.08 -8.80
N ALA A 52 10.10 19.65 -9.21
CA ALA A 52 8.86 19.92 -8.49
C ALA A 52 8.93 19.40 -7.04
N LYS A 53 9.32 18.13 -6.85
CA LYS A 53 9.48 17.53 -5.51
C LYS A 53 10.54 18.23 -4.65
N THR A 54 11.66 18.64 -5.26
CA THR A 54 12.71 19.38 -4.57
C THR A 54 12.20 20.72 -4.07
N ASN A 55 11.41 21.43 -4.88
CA ASN A 55 10.81 22.70 -4.50
C ASN A 55 9.78 22.52 -3.38
N ASP A 56 8.93 21.51 -3.43
CA ASP A 56 7.99 21.20 -2.35
C ASP A 56 8.72 20.93 -1.02
N VAL A 57 9.80 20.15 -1.05
CA VAL A 57 10.60 19.84 0.15
C VAL A 57 11.29 21.09 0.68
N LYS A 58 11.84 21.95 -0.19
CA LYS A 58 12.45 23.24 0.21
C LYS A 58 11.43 24.12 0.91
N GLU A 59 10.22 24.27 0.36
CA GLU A 59 9.16 25.08 0.98
C GLU A 59 8.79 24.58 2.38
N VAL A 60 8.58 23.26 2.53
CA VAL A 60 8.29 22.64 3.83
C VAL A 60 9.45 22.86 4.81
N THR A 61 10.69 22.71 4.36
CA THR A 61 11.88 22.87 5.20
C THR A 61 12.06 24.31 5.66
N GLU A 62 11.87 25.29 4.79
CA GLU A 62 11.90 26.70 5.15
C GLU A 62 10.84 27.07 6.18
N LYS A 63 9.62 26.56 6.00
CA LYS A 63 8.54 26.77 6.97
C LYS A 63 8.91 26.16 8.32
N LEU A 64 9.45 24.94 8.33
CA LEU A 64 9.89 24.25 9.54
C LEU A 64 10.97 25.03 10.28
N ARG A 65 12.00 25.53 9.58
CA ARG A 65 13.06 26.38 10.13
C ARG A 65 12.51 27.61 10.82
N LYS A 66 11.61 28.35 10.14
CA LYS A 66 10.97 29.54 10.68
C LYS A 66 10.16 29.24 11.94
N ASP A 67 9.42 28.14 11.94
CA ASP A 67 8.61 27.73 13.09
C ASP A 67 9.51 27.34 14.29
N PHE A 68 10.59 26.61 14.08
CA PHE A 68 11.55 26.29 15.13
C PHE A 68 12.17 27.55 15.73
N MET A 69 12.67 28.45 14.89
CA MET A 69 13.31 29.70 15.36
C MET A 69 12.33 30.63 16.10
N LYS A 70 11.06 30.64 15.69
CA LYS A 70 10.03 31.46 16.32
C LYS A 70 9.67 30.97 17.73
N HIS A 71 9.62 29.67 17.94
CA HIS A 71 9.08 29.07 19.16
C HIS A 71 10.16 28.52 20.11
N ASN A 72 11.45 28.54 19.72
CA ASN A 72 12.47 27.88 20.52
C ASN A 72 13.56 28.85 21.02
N TYR A 73 13.42 29.24 22.28
CA TYR A 73 14.41 30.05 22.99
C TYR A 73 15.78 29.34 23.08
N PHE A 74 15.79 28.01 23.14
CA PHE A 74 17.02 27.22 23.23
C PHE A 74 17.94 27.44 22.02
N PHE A 75 17.43 27.40 20.80
CA PHE A 75 18.26 27.62 19.61
C PHE A 75 18.89 28.99 19.60
N LYS A 76 18.12 30.02 19.94
CA LYS A 76 18.63 31.41 20.00
C LYS A 76 19.70 31.59 21.08
N SER A 77 19.52 31.00 22.27
CA SER A 77 20.46 31.12 23.38
C SER A 77 21.78 30.37 23.14
N HIS A 78 21.80 29.38 22.23
CA HIS A 78 23.00 28.62 21.88
C HIS A 78 23.63 29.07 20.55
N GLY A 79 23.20 30.20 20.00
CA GLY A 79 23.75 30.75 18.75
C GLY A 79 23.46 29.96 17.50
N ILE A 80 22.47 29.06 17.55
CA ILE A 80 22.02 28.29 16.38
C ILE A 80 21.19 29.21 15.51
N ILE A 81 21.59 29.37 14.26
CA ILE A 81 20.91 30.19 13.27
C ILE A 81 19.96 29.34 12.42
N GLU A 82 19.05 29.99 11.70
CA GLU A 82 18.02 29.31 10.89
C GLU A 82 18.63 28.38 9.84
N GLU A 83 19.74 28.79 9.24
CA GLU A 83 20.46 28.06 8.20
C GLU A 83 21.10 26.76 8.69
N ASP A 84 21.39 26.63 9.99
CA ASP A 84 21.93 25.41 10.60
C ASP A 84 20.90 24.33 10.77
N LEU A 85 19.59 24.68 10.71
CA LEU A 85 18.49 23.74 10.91
C LEU A 85 18.06 23.10 9.60
N ALA A 86 17.85 21.78 9.64
CA ALA A 86 17.24 21.02 8.55
C ALA A 86 17.87 21.32 7.18
N GLN A 87 19.19 21.20 7.06
CA GLN A 87 19.89 21.30 5.78
C GLN A 87 19.41 20.18 4.85
N LEU A 88 19.21 20.53 3.57
CA LEU A 88 18.85 19.57 2.54
C LEU A 88 20.11 19.14 1.80
N ASP A 89 20.36 17.85 1.81
CA ASP A 89 21.35 17.20 0.98
C ASP A 89 20.85 17.05 -0.47
N GLU A 90 21.68 16.44 -1.32
CA GLU A 90 21.34 16.11 -2.69
C GLU A 90 20.12 15.18 -2.75
N PHE A 91 19.24 15.44 -3.71
CA PHE A 91 18.06 14.60 -3.95
C PHE A 91 18.48 13.27 -4.60
N ILE A 92 18.13 12.16 -3.96
CA ILE A 92 18.48 10.83 -4.46
C ILE A 92 17.38 10.33 -5.40
N GLU A 93 17.75 10.11 -6.64
CA GLU A 93 16.86 9.64 -7.68
C GLU A 93 16.43 8.18 -7.48
N SER A 94 15.20 7.87 -7.92
CA SER A 94 14.75 6.48 -7.99
C SER A 94 15.50 5.73 -9.10
N PRO A 95 16.04 4.54 -8.84
CA PRO A 95 16.71 3.73 -9.87
C PRO A 95 15.75 3.32 -11.00
N VAL A 96 14.46 3.16 -10.68
CA VAL A 96 13.41 2.81 -11.65
C VAL A 96 12.30 3.82 -11.60
N VAL A 97 11.93 4.37 -12.75
CA VAL A 97 10.94 5.45 -12.88
C VAL A 97 9.56 4.91 -13.28
N ASN A 98 9.52 3.91 -14.15
CA ASN A 98 8.27 3.32 -14.65
C ASN A 98 8.10 1.89 -14.16
N GLY A 99 6.86 1.47 -13.90
CA GLY A 99 6.55 0.12 -13.48
C GLY A 99 7.14 -0.29 -12.13
N TYR A 100 7.58 0.67 -11.32
CA TYR A 100 8.29 0.41 -10.07
C TYR A 100 7.43 -0.13 -8.93
N ARG A 101 6.11 0.02 -9.02
CA ARG A 101 5.22 -0.46 -7.95
C ARG A 101 5.17 -1.98 -7.97
N ASN A 102 5.61 -2.57 -6.87
CA ASN A 102 5.53 -4.03 -6.66
C ASN A 102 4.21 -4.47 -5.99
N LYS A 103 3.33 -3.53 -5.59
CA LYS A 103 2.00 -3.80 -5.05
C LYS A 103 1.00 -2.76 -5.54
N CYS A 104 -0.14 -3.24 -6.01
CA CYS A 104 -1.30 -2.40 -6.31
C CYS A 104 -2.58 -3.01 -5.73
N GLU A 105 -3.46 -2.14 -5.23
CA GLU A 105 -4.81 -2.50 -4.75
C GLU A 105 -5.82 -1.85 -5.69
N PHE A 106 -6.36 -2.66 -6.60
CA PHE A 106 -7.33 -2.22 -7.58
C PHE A 106 -8.75 -2.36 -7.04
N THR A 107 -9.59 -1.40 -7.32
CA THR A 107 -11.03 -1.47 -7.03
C THR A 107 -11.75 -2.13 -8.20
N VAL A 108 -12.78 -2.91 -7.91
CA VAL A 108 -13.73 -3.41 -8.90
C VAL A 108 -14.95 -2.50 -8.88
N GLY A 109 -15.31 -1.92 -10.03
CA GLY A 109 -16.42 -0.95 -10.13
C GLY A 109 -16.94 -0.80 -11.54
N LYS A 110 -17.73 0.24 -11.79
CA LYS A 110 -18.22 0.58 -13.13
C LYS A 110 -17.40 1.71 -13.73
N HIS A 111 -17.05 1.58 -15.02
CA HIS A 111 -16.40 2.65 -15.77
C HIS A 111 -17.36 3.81 -15.99
N PRO A 112 -16.93 5.07 -15.80
CA PRO A 112 -17.85 6.22 -15.83
C PRO A 112 -18.43 6.53 -17.22
N GLU A 113 -17.77 6.10 -18.29
CA GLU A 113 -18.16 6.38 -19.67
C GLU A 113 -18.85 5.19 -20.36
N THR A 114 -18.42 3.96 -20.04
CA THR A 114 -18.94 2.74 -20.70
C THR A 114 -19.91 1.94 -19.83
N GLU A 115 -20.02 2.25 -18.54
CA GLU A 115 -20.80 1.51 -17.53
C GLU A 115 -20.39 0.02 -17.40
N GLU A 116 -19.30 -0.37 -18.04
CA GLU A 116 -18.77 -1.73 -17.95
C GLU A 116 -18.06 -1.99 -16.63
N THR A 117 -18.13 -3.23 -16.16
CA THR A 117 -17.35 -3.68 -15.01
C THR A 117 -15.85 -3.55 -15.32
N THR A 118 -15.15 -2.79 -14.49
CA THR A 118 -13.74 -2.44 -14.67
C THR A 118 -12.96 -2.71 -13.39
N VAL A 119 -11.73 -3.22 -13.53
CA VAL A 119 -10.76 -3.41 -12.46
C VAL A 119 -9.65 -2.37 -12.64
N GLY A 120 -9.55 -1.45 -11.67
CA GLY A 120 -8.63 -0.33 -11.80
C GLY A 120 -8.62 0.58 -10.57
N PHE A 121 -8.36 1.87 -10.78
CA PHE A 121 -8.39 2.85 -9.70
C PHE A 121 -9.64 3.72 -9.73
N ARG A 122 -10.06 4.16 -8.55
CA ARG A 122 -11.18 5.10 -8.42
C ARG A 122 -10.76 6.51 -8.79
N LEU A 123 -11.64 7.21 -9.50
CA LEU A 123 -11.44 8.61 -9.89
C LEU A 123 -11.48 9.58 -8.71
N ALA A 124 -12.16 9.23 -7.61
CA ALA A 124 -12.27 10.09 -6.43
C ALA A 124 -12.50 9.28 -5.16
N SER A 125 -12.33 9.93 -4.00
CA SER A 125 -12.66 9.31 -2.72
C SER A 125 -14.18 9.14 -2.56
N TYR A 126 -14.61 8.16 -1.76
CA TYR A 126 -16.04 7.98 -1.40
C TYR A 126 -16.69 9.23 -0.79
N LYS A 127 -15.90 10.08 -0.11
CA LYS A 127 -16.39 11.36 0.44
C LYS A 127 -16.93 12.31 -0.62
N ARG A 128 -16.44 12.20 -1.86
CA ARG A 128 -16.92 12.97 -3.02
C ARG A 128 -18.07 12.27 -3.77
N GLY A 129 -18.58 11.14 -3.27
CA GLY A 129 -19.73 10.43 -3.83
C GLY A 129 -19.48 9.68 -5.15
N SER A 130 -18.24 9.58 -5.60
CA SER A 130 -17.90 8.84 -6.82
C SER A 130 -17.51 7.40 -6.50
N ILE A 131 -18.11 6.46 -7.23
CA ILE A 131 -17.76 5.04 -7.23
C ILE A 131 -17.12 4.61 -8.56
N ALA A 132 -16.90 5.57 -9.48
CA ALA A 132 -16.37 5.33 -10.81
C ALA A 132 -14.93 4.76 -10.73
N VAL A 133 -14.70 3.70 -11.49
CA VAL A 133 -13.40 3.01 -11.61
C VAL A 133 -12.93 3.10 -13.04
N VAL A 134 -11.67 3.48 -13.23
CA VAL A 134 -11.03 3.61 -14.54
C VAL A 134 -9.89 2.60 -14.62
N ASP A 135 -9.67 2.07 -15.82
CA ASP A 135 -8.56 1.16 -16.10
C ASP A 135 -7.20 1.82 -15.83
N ILE A 136 -6.16 1.00 -15.80
CA ILE A 136 -4.82 1.39 -15.38
C ILE A 136 -3.80 1.38 -16.51
N ASP A 137 -4.24 1.23 -17.75
CA ASP A 137 -3.36 1.05 -18.91
C ASP A 137 -2.39 2.21 -19.11
N HIS A 138 -2.86 3.42 -18.85
CA HIS A 138 -2.12 4.66 -19.04
C HIS A 138 -1.25 5.05 -17.84
N LEU A 139 -1.26 4.27 -16.75
CA LEU A 139 -0.47 4.59 -15.55
C LEU A 139 0.97 4.10 -15.69
N PRO A 140 1.97 4.99 -15.74
CA PRO A 140 3.37 4.60 -15.92
C PRO A 140 3.97 3.87 -14.73
N ILE A 141 3.44 4.10 -13.52
CA ILE A 141 3.94 3.52 -12.27
C ILE A 141 3.57 2.04 -12.06
N VAL A 142 2.59 1.53 -12.82
CA VAL A 142 2.09 0.15 -12.74
C VAL A 142 2.78 -0.71 -13.79
N SER A 143 3.29 -1.87 -13.39
CA SER A 143 3.99 -2.80 -14.28
C SER A 143 3.05 -3.43 -15.33
N SER A 144 3.63 -3.95 -16.40
CA SER A 144 2.89 -4.69 -17.43
C SER A 144 2.24 -5.96 -16.89
N THR A 145 2.91 -6.66 -15.97
CA THR A 145 2.38 -7.86 -15.30
C THR A 145 1.11 -7.52 -14.50
N MET A 146 1.15 -6.49 -13.67
CA MET A 146 -0.03 -6.07 -12.89
C MET A 146 -1.18 -5.63 -13.78
N LYS A 147 -0.91 -4.92 -14.90
CA LYS A 147 -1.93 -4.55 -15.90
C LYS A 147 -2.57 -5.79 -16.51
N SER A 148 -1.76 -6.79 -16.85
CA SER A 148 -2.24 -8.08 -17.39
C SER A 148 -3.09 -8.84 -16.39
N VAL A 149 -2.66 -8.94 -15.12
CA VAL A 149 -3.45 -9.58 -14.04
C VAL A 149 -4.80 -8.87 -13.86
N ALA A 150 -4.81 -7.54 -13.80
CA ALA A 150 -6.05 -6.78 -13.63
C ALA A 150 -7.04 -7.01 -14.78
N LYS A 151 -6.55 -7.02 -16.03
CA LYS A 151 -7.37 -7.33 -17.21
C LYS A 151 -7.88 -8.78 -17.19
N HIS A 152 -7.02 -9.72 -16.85
CA HIS A 152 -7.40 -11.13 -16.75
C HIS A 152 -8.48 -11.32 -15.69
N PHE A 153 -8.28 -10.76 -14.49
CA PHE A 153 -9.29 -10.80 -13.43
C PHE A 153 -10.59 -10.08 -13.82
N GLN A 154 -10.51 -8.98 -14.58
CA GLN A 154 -11.68 -8.28 -15.08
C GLN A 154 -12.56 -9.17 -15.97
N THR A 155 -11.95 -10.01 -16.83
CA THR A 155 -12.71 -10.98 -17.65
C THR A 155 -13.41 -12.02 -16.79
N PHE A 156 -12.75 -12.48 -15.71
CA PHE A 156 -13.34 -13.39 -14.74
C PHE A 156 -14.55 -12.76 -14.03
N VAL A 157 -14.39 -11.54 -13.52
CA VAL A 157 -15.49 -10.84 -12.83
C VAL A 157 -16.69 -10.64 -13.75
N ARG A 158 -16.47 -10.23 -15.00
CA ARG A 158 -17.56 -10.05 -16.01
C ARG A 158 -18.31 -11.35 -16.30
N ALA A 159 -17.63 -12.49 -16.26
CA ALA A 159 -18.21 -13.80 -16.51
C ALA A 159 -18.83 -14.45 -15.25
N SER A 160 -18.53 -13.95 -14.06
CA SER A 160 -18.87 -14.58 -12.78
C SER A 160 -20.36 -14.52 -12.40
N GLY A 161 -21.12 -13.63 -13.02
CA GLY A 161 -22.51 -13.36 -12.66
C GLY A 161 -22.69 -12.52 -11.38
N TYR A 162 -21.58 -12.08 -10.74
CA TYR A 162 -21.59 -11.24 -9.53
C TYR A 162 -21.16 -9.80 -9.86
N GLU A 163 -22.04 -8.83 -9.54
CA GLU A 163 -21.79 -7.43 -9.81
C GLU A 163 -20.68 -6.83 -8.89
N PRO A 164 -20.01 -5.74 -9.33
CA PRO A 164 -19.15 -4.96 -8.48
C PRO A 164 -19.87 -4.45 -7.23
N TYR A 165 -19.15 -4.39 -6.11
CA TYR A 165 -19.72 -3.89 -4.86
C TYR A 165 -19.84 -2.37 -4.86
N ASN A 166 -21.08 -1.91 -4.68
CA ASN A 166 -21.39 -0.49 -4.53
C ASN A 166 -21.48 -0.12 -3.03
N ASN A 167 -20.48 0.60 -2.52
CA ASN A 167 -20.43 1.01 -1.11
C ASN A 167 -21.55 1.96 -0.69
N ILE A 168 -22.15 2.70 -1.63
CA ILE A 168 -23.25 3.64 -1.34
C ILE A 168 -24.57 2.89 -1.23
N ALA A 169 -24.86 2.03 -2.21
CA ALA A 169 -26.07 1.21 -2.23
C ALA A 169 -25.95 -0.03 -1.33
N GLN A 170 -24.72 -0.40 -0.92
CA GLN A 170 -24.39 -1.63 -0.19
C GLN A 170 -24.88 -2.90 -0.90
N THR A 171 -24.75 -2.93 -2.20
CA THR A 171 -25.14 -4.04 -3.08
C THR A 171 -23.98 -4.48 -3.96
N GLY A 172 -24.05 -5.71 -4.50
CA GLY A 172 -22.97 -6.28 -5.30
C GLY A 172 -21.92 -7.00 -4.45
N HIS A 173 -20.89 -7.54 -5.07
CA HIS A 173 -20.01 -8.52 -4.45
C HIS A 173 -18.53 -8.21 -4.63
N TRP A 174 -18.02 -8.07 -5.87
CA TRP A 174 -16.60 -7.87 -6.11
C TRP A 174 -16.12 -6.50 -5.65
N LYS A 175 -15.15 -6.49 -4.72
CA LYS A 175 -14.67 -5.25 -4.07
C LYS A 175 -13.31 -4.80 -4.59
N GLN A 176 -12.33 -5.71 -4.54
CA GLN A 176 -10.93 -5.34 -4.69
C GLN A 176 -10.13 -6.51 -5.24
N LEU A 177 -9.12 -6.18 -6.01
CA LEU A 177 -8.02 -7.05 -6.40
C LEU A 177 -6.72 -6.46 -5.88
N THR A 178 -5.99 -7.19 -5.07
CA THR A 178 -4.60 -6.85 -4.71
C THR A 178 -3.67 -7.72 -5.53
N VAL A 179 -2.72 -7.08 -6.18
CA VAL A 179 -1.64 -7.75 -6.91
C VAL A 179 -0.32 -7.31 -6.30
N ARG A 180 0.54 -8.26 -6.01
CA ARG A 180 1.93 -8.03 -5.62
C ARG A 180 2.83 -8.91 -6.47
N GLU A 181 3.87 -8.34 -7.03
CA GLU A 181 4.92 -9.06 -7.76
C GLU A 181 6.26 -8.89 -7.06
N SER A 182 7.09 -9.91 -7.11
CA SER A 182 8.50 -9.79 -6.76
C SER A 182 9.25 -9.24 -7.96
N VAL A 183 10.06 -8.21 -7.72
CA VAL A 183 10.88 -7.60 -8.78
C VAL A 183 12.05 -8.50 -9.18
N ARG A 184 12.45 -9.46 -8.32
CA ARG A 184 13.70 -10.23 -8.46
C ARG A 184 13.52 -11.75 -8.47
N ASN A 185 12.34 -12.26 -8.12
CA ASN A 185 12.11 -13.72 -8.00
C ASN A 185 10.98 -14.23 -8.90
N ASP A 186 10.40 -13.37 -9.75
CA ASP A 186 9.24 -13.67 -10.61
C ASP A 186 8.03 -14.24 -9.85
N ASP A 187 7.97 -14.06 -8.53
CA ASP A 187 6.83 -14.47 -7.72
C ASP A 187 5.66 -13.48 -7.89
N LEU A 188 4.46 -14.01 -8.05
CA LEU A 188 3.24 -13.25 -8.25
C LEU A 188 2.17 -13.66 -7.22
N LEU A 189 1.69 -12.69 -6.46
CA LEU A 189 0.58 -12.84 -5.53
C LEU A 189 -0.65 -12.11 -6.07
N VAL A 190 -1.76 -12.82 -6.11
CA VAL A 190 -3.09 -12.31 -6.47
C VAL A 190 -4.03 -12.53 -5.30
N TRP A 191 -4.73 -11.51 -4.88
CA TRP A 191 -5.70 -11.58 -3.77
C TRP A 191 -6.98 -10.85 -4.13
N ALA A 192 -8.06 -11.62 -4.31
CA ALA A 192 -9.39 -11.12 -4.61
C ALA A 192 -10.22 -10.95 -3.33
N VAL A 193 -10.94 -9.83 -3.22
CA VAL A 193 -11.86 -9.57 -2.10
C VAL A 193 -13.28 -9.48 -2.62
N ILE A 194 -14.16 -10.27 -2.02
CA ILE A 194 -15.59 -10.34 -2.37
C ILE A 194 -16.45 -10.09 -1.12
N HIS A 195 -17.50 -9.29 -1.25
CA HIS A 195 -18.49 -9.09 -0.20
C HIS A 195 -19.42 -10.32 -0.13
N PRO A 196 -19.54 -10.98 1.02
CA PRO A 196 -20.23 -12.26 1.11
C PRO A 196 -21.76 -12.18 0.97
N GLN A 197 -22.38 -11.04 1.27
CA GLN A 197 -23.86 -10.83 1.27
C GLN A 197 -24.66 -12.13 1.42
N ASP A 198 -25.30 -12.58 0.33
CA ASP A 198 -26.14 -13.76 0.19
C ASP A 198 -25.40 -15.00 -0.38
N ILE A 199 -24.06 -14.95 -0.46
CA ILE A 199 -23.24 -16.07 -0.93
C ILE A 199 -23.18 -17.14 0.16
N ASN A 200 -23.80 -18.31 -0.11
CA ASN A 200 -23.72 -19.47 0.75
C ASN A 200 -22.39 -20.23 0.60
N GLU A 201 -22.13 -21.23 1.41
CA GLU A 201 -20.87 -21.99 1.42
C GLU A 201 -20.62 -22.77 0.10
N GLU A 202 -21.68 -23.27 -0.54
CA GLU A 202 -21.58 -23.95 -1.83
C GLU A 202 -21.14 -22.96 -2.93
N ASN A 203 -21.76 -21.80 -2.98
CA ASN A 203 -21.37 -20.72 -3.91
C ASN A 203 -19.97 -20.22 -3.64
N LYS A 204 -19.54 -20.11 -2.37
CA LYS A 204 -18.13 -19.77 -2.05
C LYS A 204 -17.16 -20.78 -2.63
N LYS A 205 -17.47 -22.08 -2.52
CA LYS A 205 -16.65 -23.14 -3.13
C LYS A 205 -16.62 -23.00 -4.64
N THR A 206 -17.76 -22.82 -5.28
CA THR A 206 -17.86 -22.63 -6.74
C THR A 206 -17.04 -21.44 -7.22
N ILE A 207 -17.09 -20.32 -6.50
CA ILE A 207 -16.29 -19.12 -6.83
C ILE A 207 -14.79 -19.41 -6.71
N LYS A 208 -14.35 -20.11 -5.65
CA LYS A 208 -12.95 -20.50 -5.47
C LYS A 208 -12.46 -21.39 -6.60
N ASP A 209 -13.21 -22.44 -6.91
CA ASP A 209 -12.87 -23.40 -7.96
C ASP A 209 -12.78 -22.71 -9.34
N ALA A 210 -13.74 -21.82 -9.64
CA ALA A 210 -13.73 -21.04 -10.87
C ALA A 210 -12.55 -20.07 -10.94
N LEU A 211 -12.18 -19.41 -9.82
CA LEU A 211 -11.03 -18.51 -9.74
C LEU A 211 -9.71 -19.27 -9.99
N ILE A 212 -9.55 -20.45 -9.38
CA ILE A 212 -8.40 -21.33 -9.59
C ILE A 212 -8.29 -21.70 -11.08
N GLN A 213 -9.39 -22.21 -11.65
CA GLN A 213 -9.41 -22.61 -13.06
C GLN A 213 -9.11 -21.44 -14.00
N HIS A 214 -9.58 -20.24 -13.68
CA HIS A 214 -9.34 -19.05 -14.49
C HIS A 214 -7.84 -18.66 -14.51
N PHE A 215 -7.16 -18.74 -13.37
CA PHE A 215 -5.73 -18.41 -13.26
C PHE A 215 -4.79 -19.57 -13.60
N GLU A 216 -5.29 -20.79 -13.80
CA GLU A 216 -4.45 -21.96 -14.10
C GLU A 216 -3.59 -21.81 -15.37
N LYS A 217 -4.14 -21.10 -16.37
CA LYS A 217 -3.48 -20.86 -17.67
C LYS A 217 -2.92 -19.44 -17.81
N PHE A 218 -2.93 -18.67 -16.74
CA PHE A 218 -2.37 -17.31 -16.75
C PHE A 218 -0.84 -17.35 -16.71
N GLU A 219 -0.22 -16.52 -17.55
CA GLU A 219 1.23 -16.30 -17.54
C GLU A 219 1.54 -14.81 -17.27
N PRO A 220 2.49 -14.51 -16.37
CA PRO A 220 3.32 -15.44 -15.60
C PRO A 220 2.52 -16.21 -14.53
N LYS A 221 3.00 -17.40 -14.16
CA LYS A 221 2.32 -18.27 -13.18
C LYS A 221 2.10 -17.55 -11.84
N VAL A 222 0.88 -17.63 -11.31
CA VAL A 222 0.56 -17.11 -9.98
C VAL A 222 1.17 -17.99 -8.90
N THR A 223 2.08 -17.44 -8.10
CA THR A 223 2.74 -18.14 -6.98
C THR A 223 1.80 -18.30 -5.79
N SER A 224 0.97 -17.28 -5.54
CA SER A 224 0.05 -17.22 -4.39
C SER A 224 -1.29 -16.66 -4.83
N LEU A 225 -2.29 -17.53 -4.99
CA LEU A 225 -3.67 -17.12 -5.32
C LEU A 225 -4.52 -17.14 -4.07
N ASN A 226 -5.11 -15.99 -3.73
CA ASN A 226 -5.83 -15.79 -2.48
C ASN A 226 -7.22 -15.21 -2.72
N ILE A 227 -8.15 -15.53 -1.82
CA ILE A 227 -9.48 -14.94 -1.77
C ILE A 227 -9.85 -14.58 -0.33
N GLN A 228 -10.66 -13.53 -0.18
CA GLN A 228 -11.21 -13.14 1.11
C GLN A 228 -12.68 -12.79 0.97
N PHE A 229 -13.52 -13.43 1.76
CA PHE A 229 -14.94 -13.08 1.87
C PHE A 229 -15.10 -12.05 2.99
N PHE A 230 -15.05 -10.76 2.62
CA PHE A 230 -15.00 -9.65 3.56
C PHE A 230 -16.07 -8.61 3.30
N GLY A 231 -17.01 -8.48 4.23
CA GLY A 231 -18.06 -7.48 4.21
C GLY A 231 -17.57 -6.11 4.67
N GLN A 232 -18.01 -5.68 5.83
CA GLN A 232 -17.59 -4.43 6.46
C GLN A 232 -16.76 -4.70 7.71
N ARG A 233 -15.77 -3.84 7.95
CA ARG A 233 -14.99 -3.88 9.18
C ARG A 233 -15.89 -3.58 10.38
N GLN A 234 -15.90 -4.48 11.35
CA GLN A 234 -16.65 -4.32 12.59
C GLN A 234 -15.67 -3.98 13.72
N LYS A 235 -15.96 -2.86 14.42
CA LYS A 235 -15.11 -2.44 15.54
C LYS A 235 -15.00 -3.55 16.59
N GLY A 236 -13.76 -3.90 16.94
CA GLY A 236 -13.47 -4.93 17.96
C GLY A 236 -13.60 -6.38 17.49
N LYS A 237 -13.89 -6.63 16.21
CA LYS A 237 -13.84 -7.98 15.64
C LYS A 237 -12.64 -8.14 14.71
N PRO A 238 -11.97 -9.30 14.73
CA PRO A 238 -10.93 -9.59 13.73
C PRO A 238 -11.54 -9.64 12.33
N GLU A 239 -10.74 -9.26 11.34
CA GLU A 239 -11.12 -9.44 9.94
C GLU A 239 -11.14 -10.93 9.58
N PRO A 240 -12.03 -11.36 8.68
CA PRO A 240 -12.00 -12.73 8.17
C PRO A 240 -10.62 -13.04 7.56
N PRO A 241 -10.14 -14.28 7.69
CA PRO A 241 -8.83 -14.65 7.16
C PRO A 241 -8.78 -14.52 5.64
N VAL A 242 -7.60 -14.19 5.13
CA VAL A 242 -7.27 -14.36 3.71
C VAL A 242 -6.96 -15.83 3.47
N GLU A 243 -7.67 -16.46 2.57
CA GLU A 243 -7.53 -17.88 2.26
C GLU A 243 -6.67 -18.04 1.01
N CYS A 244 -5.55 -18.75 1.12
CA CYS A 244 -4.77 -19.18 -0.04
C CYS A 244 -5.47 -20.37 -0.70
N VAL A 245 -5.99 -20.16 -1.90
CA VAL A 245 -6.76 -21.20 -2.64
C VAL A 245 -5.86 -21.99 -3.59
N GLN A 246 -4.70 -21.45 -3.98
CA GLN A 246 -3.72 -22.14 -4.81
C GLN A 246 -2.31 -21.62 -4.58
N GLY A 247 -1.33 -22.48 -4.54
CA GLY A 247 0.09 -22.16 -4.47
C GLY A 247 0.60 -21.94 -3.04
N LYS A 248 1.52 -21.00 -2.86
CA LYS A 248 2.14 -20.67 -1.58
C LYS A 248 1.29 -19.63 -0.82
N THR A 249 1.38 -19.60 0.51
CA THR A 249 0.73 -18.58 1.35
C THR A 249 1.48 -17.25 1.39
N PHE A 250 2.61 -17.13 0.70
CA PHE A 250 3.47 -15.96 0.63
C PHE A 250 4.19 -15.92 -0.72
N ILE A 251 4.76 -14.78 -1.05
CA ILE A 251 5.79 -14.62 -2.08
C ILE A 251 7.12 -14.26 -1.43
N GLU A 252 8.21 -14.43 -2.15
CA GLU A 252 9.54 -14.04 -1.72
C GLU A 252 10.02 -12.84 -2.53
N GLU A 253 10.54 -11.82 -1.85
CA GLU A 253 11.17 -10.66 -2.46
C GLU A 253 12.60 -10.52 -1.93
N ARG A 254 13.51 -10.17 -2.81
CA ARG A 254 14.89 -9.91 -2.47
C ARG A 254 15.13 -8.42 -2.30
N LEU A 255 15.66 -8.03 -1.15
CA LEU A 255 15.98 -6.64 -0.82
C LEU A 255 17.38 -6.58 -0.23
N MET A 256 18.28 -5.84 -0.86
CA MET A 256 19.73 -5.95 -0.58
C MET A 256 20.19 -7.40 -0.70
N ASP A 257 20.88 -7.94 0.30
CA ASP A 257 21.36 -9.33 0.32
C ASP A 257 20.42 -10.31 1.04
N LEU A 258 19.21 -9.84 1.41
CA LEU A 258 18.25 -10.61 2.19
C LEU A 258 17.03 -11.00 1.35
N THR A 259 16.43 -12.14 1.70
CA THR A 259 15.16 -12.62 1.11
C THR A 259 14.05 -12.52 2.15
N PHE A 260 12.97 -11.83 1.79
CA PHE A 260 11.82 -11.62 2.66
C PHE A 260 10.62 -12.42 2.18
N LYS A 261 10.01 -13.16 3.10
CA LYS A 261 8.68 -13.75 2.89
C LYS A 261 7.62 -12.69 3.15
N ILE A 262 6.71 -12.52 2.19
CA ILE A 262 5.69 -11.49 2.23
C ILE A 262 4.32 -12.16 2.08
N SER A 263 3.57 -12.20 3.18
CA SER A 263 2.18 -12.65 3.18
C SER A 263 1.24 -11.61 2.53
N PRO A 264 0.01 -11.97 2.13
CA PRO A 264 -0.91 -11.05 1.45
C PRO A 264 -1.15 -9.73 2.20
N GLN A 265 -1.27 -9.78 3.53
CA GLN A 265 -1.56 -8.63 4.38
C GLN A 265 -0.30 -7.90 4.88
N ALA A 266 0.90 -8.46 4.67
CA ALA A 266 2.15 -7.87 5.13
C ALA A 266 2.44 -6.54 4.44
N PHE A 267 2.92 -5.59 5.24
CA PHE A 267 3.51 -4.37 4.69
C PHE A 267 4.90 -4.68 4.12
N PHE A 268 5.18 -4.16 2.96
CA PHE A 268 6.50 -4.13 2.36
C PHE A 268 6.61 -2.90 1.45
N GLN A 269 7.79 -2.32 1.33
CA GLN A 269 8.02 -1.14 0.50
C GLN A 269 7.60 -1.41 -0.96
N ILE A 270 6.83 -0.48 -1.52
CA ILE A 270 6.23 -0.66 -2.87
C ILE A 270 7.19 -0.40 -4.03
N ASN A 271 8.35 0.17 -3.75
CA ASN A 271 9.44 0.37 -4.70
C ASN A 271 10.71 -0.23 -4.07
N THR A 272 11.02 -1.47 -4.43
CA THR A 272 12.11 -2.26 -3.86
C THR A 272 13.46 -1.56 -4.02
N GLU A 273 13.75 -1.05 -5.23
CA GLU A 273 15.05 -0.43 -5.53
C GLU A 273 15.24 0.92 -4.86
N ALA A 274 14.17 1.73 -4.79
CA ALA A 274 14.23 2.98 -4.03
C ALA A 274 14.33 2.73 -2.51
N ALA A 275 13.75 1.65 -2.00
CA ALA A 275 13.89 1.25 -0.60
C ALA A 275 15.33 0.90 -0.24
N GLU A 276 16.08 0.24 -1.13
CA GLU A 276 17.51 -0.02 -0.93
C GLU A 276 18.31 1.28 -0.82
N LYS A 277 18.05 2.24 -1.72
CA LYS A 277 18.68 3.57 -1.63
C LYS A 277 18.36 4.27 -0.33
N LEU A 278 17.09 4.21 0.10
CA LEU A 278 16.65 4.79 1.37
C LEU A 278 17.41 4.17 2.55
N PHE A 279 17.50 2.83 2.62
CA PHE A 279 18.16 2.15 3.74
C PHE A 279 19.68 2.37 3.76
N GLN A 280 20.32 2.45 2.59
CA GLN A 280 21.72 2.87 2.46
C GLN A 280 21.94 4.29 2.99
N GLN A 281 21.02 5.22 2.72
CA GLN A 281 21.12 6.58 3.24
C GLN A 281 20.88 6.65 4.75
N VAL A 282 19.92 5.87 5.28
CA VAL A 282 19.73 5.76 6.74
C VAL A 282 21.04 5.31 7.41
N SER A 283 21.70 4.28 6.89
CA SER A 283 22.99 3.80 7.42
C SER A 283 24.07 4.88 7.39
N LYS A 284 24.17 5.61 6.27
CA LYS A 284 25.15 6.69 6.10
C LYS A 284 24.92 7.88 7.05
N ILE A 285 23.67 8.37 7.11
CA ILE A 285 23.33 9.55 7.93
C ILE A 285 23.45 9.22 9.42
N ALA A 286 23.02 8.03 9.83
CA ALA A 286 23.13 7.59 11.22
C ALA A 286 24.55 7.20 11.64
N SER A 287 25.51 7.17 10.70
CA SER A 287 26.91 6.79 10.97
C SER A 287 27.02 5.46 11.72
N LEU A 288 26.22 4.45 11.26
CA LEU A 288 26.14 3.15 11.92
C LEU A 288 27.49 2.43 11.93
N ASP A 289 27.81 1.82 13.06
CA ASP A 289 29.03 1.03 13.30
C ASP A 289 28.75 -0.22 14.14
N LYS A 290 29.78 -1.02 14.39
CA LYS A 290 29.71 -2.28 15.11
C LYS A 290 29.45 -2.15 16.63
N ASP A 291 29.45 -0.95 17.16
CA ASP A 291 29.10 -0.66 18.56
C ASP A 291 27.66 -0.12 18.69
N THR A 292 27.02 0.21 17.56
CA THR A 292 25.67 0.78 17.52
C THR A 292 24.61 -0.27 17.87
N VAL A 293 23.68 0.07 18.77
CA VAL A 293 22.43 -0.66 19.03
C VAL A 293 21.29 0.05 18.29
N LEU A 294 20.63 -0.63 17.36
CA LEU A 294 19.56 -0.10 16.53
C LEU A 294 18.18 -0.46 17.10
N TYR A 295 17.35 0.53 17.36
CA TYR A 295 15.94 0.35 17.71
C TYR A 295 15.05 0.65 16.50
N ASP A 296 14.37 -0.38 15.96
CA ASP A 296 13.41 -0.28 14.87
C ASP A 296 11.98 -0.23 15.46
N VAL A 297 11.44 0.98 15.60
CA VAL A 297 10.13 1.24 16.21
C VAL A 297 9.05 1.28 15.14
N CYS A 298 8.00 0.45 15.28
CA CYS A 298 7.03 0.11 14.25
C CYS A 298 7.68 -0.69 13.11
N CYS A 299 8.45 -1.70 13.48
CA CYS A 299 9.32 -2.44 12.56
C CYS A 299 8.58 -3.27 11.50
N GLY A 300 7.26 -3.52 11.67
CA GLY A 300 6.51 -4.38 10.76
C GLY A 300 7.16 -5.77 10.65
N THR A 301 7.46 -6.20 9.42
CA THR A 301 8.15 -7.47 9.14
C THR A 301 9.68 -7.42 9.35
N GLY A 302 10.17 -6.40 10.05
CA GLY A 302 11.58 -6.23 10.39
C GLY A 302 12.48 -5.78 9.24
N THR A 303 11.91 -5.26 8.17
CA THR A 303 12.64 -5.03 6.91
C THR A 303 13.82 -4.08 7.09
N ILE A 304 13.64 -2.94 7.77
CA ILE A 304 14.69 -1.93 7.95
C ILE A 304 15.78 -2.49 8.88
N GLY A 305 15.37 -2.97 10.05
CA GLY A 305 16.29 -3.52 11.05
C GLY A 305 17.13 -4.66 10.50
N LEU A 306 16.53 -5.58 9.76
CA LEU A 306 17.24 -6.71 9.13
C LEU A 306 18.23 -6.25 8.06
N CYS A 307 17.83 -5.33 7.17
CA CYS A 307 18.73 -4.80 6.14
C CYS A 307 19.94 -4.06 6.73
N LEU A 308 19.80 -3.44 7.91
CA LEU A 308 20.87 -2.73 8.58
C LEU A 308 21.64 -3.59 9.60
N SER A 309 21.20 -4.81 9.88
CA SER A 309 21.77 -5.70 10.91
C SER A 309 23.27 -5.96 10.73
N SER A 310 23.72 -6.07 9.47
CA SER A 310 25.14 -6.28 9.16
C SER A 310 26.03 -5.07 9.48
N ALA A 311 25.48 -3.88 9.66
CA ALA A 311 26.22 -2.66 9.96
C ALA A 311 26.32 -2.34 11.46
N VAL A 312 25.50 -2.99 12.31
CA VAL A 312 25.35 -2.65 13.73
C VAL A 312 25.70 -3.84 14.66
N LYS A 313 25.81 -3.56 15.95
CA LYS A 313 26.01 -4.57 16.99
C LYS A 313 24.77 -5.42 17.18
N GLU A 314 23.63 -4.77 17.43
CA GLU A 314 22.36 -5.40 17.77
C GLU A 314 21.19 -4.60 17.16
N VAL A 315 20.10 -5.32 16.83
CA VAL A 315 18.83 -4.75 16.37
C VAL A 315 17.71 -5.19 17.30
N HIS A 316 16.92 -4.24 17.79
CA HIS A 316 15.70 -4.49 18.55
C HIS A 316 14.50 -3.89 17.83
N GLY A 317 13.61 -4.73 17.29
CA GLY A 317 12.40 -4.31 16.60
C GLY A 317 11.17 -4.42 17.50
N VAL A 318 10.27 -3.44 17.41
CA VAL A 318 8.98 -3.46 18.14
C VAL A 318 7.84 -3.09 17.22
N ASP A 319 6.78 -3.91 17.22
CA ASP A 319 5.52 -3.59 16.52
C ASP A 319 4.32 -4.08 17.35
N ILE A 320 3.16 -3.44 17.15
CA ILE A 320 1.91 -3.83 17.82
C ILE A 320 1.27 -5.07 17.17
N VAL A 321 1.59 -5.33 15.89
CA VAL A 321 0.99 -6.41 15.10
C VAL A 321 1.78 -7.70 15.30
N GLU A 322 1.23 -8.62 16.11
CA GLU A 322 1.88 -9.90 16.42
C GLU A 322 2.27 -10.72 15.18
N GLU A 323 1.42 -10.74 14.14
CA GLU A 323 1.72 -11.47 12.90
C GLU A 323 2.92 -10.88 12.15
N ALA A 324 3.06 -9.55 12.13
CA ALA A 324 4.22 -8.89 11.56
C ALA A 324 5.52 -9.26 12.29
N ILE A 325 5.46 -9.39 13.62
CA ILE A 325 6.60 -9.83 14.44
C ILE A 325 6.95 -11.31 14.20
N LYS A 326 5.97 -12.17 14.00
CA LYS A 326 6.22 -13.55 13.60
C LYS A 326 6.96 -13.60 12.25
N ASP A 327 6.50 -12.80 11.28
CA ASP A 327 7.16 -12.68 9.99
C ASP A 327 8.58 -12.11 10.13
N ALA A 328 8.80 -11.09 10.98
CA ALA A 328 10.12 -10.51 11.23
C ALA A 328 11.11 -11.55 11.79
N ASN A 329 10.71 -12.30 12.81
CA ASN A 329 11.54 -13.37 13.39
C ASN A 329 11.78 -14.52 12.39
N ALA A 330 10.79 -14.87 11.58
CA ALA A 330 10.94 -15.88 10.53
C ALA A 330 11.91 -15.41 9.44
N ASN A 331 11.85 -14.14 9.05
CA ASN A 331 12.78 -13.53 8.08
C ASN A 331 14.20 -13.45 8.64
N ALA A 332 14.38 -13.06 9.92
CA ALA A 332 15.69 -13.07 10.59
C ALA A 332 16.33 -14.47 10.52
N LYS A 333 15.57 -15.49 10.92
CA LYS A 333 16.04 -16.88 10.92
C LYS A 333 16.35 -17.37 9.50
N ALA A 334 15.49 -17.08 8.52
CA ALA A 334 15.68 -17.53 7.13
C ALA A 334 16.93 -16.93 6.50
N ASN A 335 17.31 -15.72 6.91
CA ASN A 335 18.50 -15.02 6.41
C ASN A 335 19.75 -15.22 7.29
N GLY A 336 19.69 -16.04 8.34
CA GLY A 336 20.82 -16.28 9.25
C GLY A 336 21.24 -15.05 10.06
N VAL A 337 20.34 -14.07 10.24
CA VAL A 337 20.59 -12.88 11.08
C VAL A 337 20.43 -13.28 12.53
N THR A 338 21.52 -13.20 13.31
CA THR A 338 21.59 -13.66 14.70
C THR A 338 21.64 -12.52 15.73
N ASN A 339 21.82 -11.29 15.27
CA ASN A 339 21.93 -10.09 16.10
C ASN A 339 20.67 -9.22 16.04
N ALA A 340 19.52 -9.78 15.68
CA ALA A 340 18.25 -9.07 15.63
C ALA A 340 17.18 -9.81 16.45
N GLU A 341 16.44 -9.07 17.26
CA GLU A 341 15.30 -9.56 18.06
C GLU A 341 14.08 -8.68 17.80
N PHE A 342 12.92 -9.31 17.57
CA PHE A 342 11.66 -8.62 17.29
C PHE A 342 10.59 -9.01 18.32
N HIS A 343 9.88 -7.98 18.86
CA HIS A 343 8.93 -8.15 19.95
C HIS A 343 7.59 -7.50 19.64
N ALA A 344 6.50 -8.24 19.89
CA ALA A 344 5.15 -7.68 19.86
C ALA A 344 4.88 -6.87 21.15
N GLY A 345 4.32 -5.67 21.02
CA GLY A 345 3.92 -4.85 22.17
C GLY A 345 3.72 -3.38 21.84
N GLU A 346 3.08 -2.67 22.78
CA GLU A 346 2.96 -1.22 22.67
C GLU A 346 4.30 -0.54 22.93
N GLN A 347 4.64 0.45 22.11
CA GLN A 347 5.89 1.23 22.17
C GLN A 347 6.20 1.80 23.57
N LYS A 348 5.17 2.22 24.32
CA LYS A 348 5.30 2.81 25.66
C LYS A 348 5.79 1.82 26.72
N THR A 349 5.62 0.51 26.51
CA THR A 349 5.87 -0.48 27.56
C THR A 349 7.23 -1.18 27.42
N ARG A 350 7.85 -1.17 26.22
CA ARG A 350 9.09 -1.92 25.96
C ARG A 350 10.32 -1.07 25.68
N CYS A 351 10.21 0.08 25.01
CA CYS A 351 11.36 0.99 24.87
C CYS A 351 11.92 1.50 26.21
N CYS A 352 11.12 1.46 27.29
CA CYS A 352 11.59 1.83 28.64
C CYS A 352 12.19 0.63 29.44
N ARG A 353 12.22 -0.57 28.87
CA ARG A 353 12.73 -1.78 29.55
C ARG A 353 13.91 -2.45 28.84
N LEU A 354 14.29 -1.96 27.67
CA LEU A 354 15.53 -2.28 26.96
C LEU A 354 16.57 -1.19 27.18
#